data_8a6daf0ee1b4fac28cc47c524714ebac
#
_entry.id   8a6daf0ee1b4fac28cc47c524714ebac
#
_cell.length_a   1.000
_cell.length_b   1.000
_cell.length_c   1.000
_cell.angle_alpha   90.00
_cell.angle_beta   90.00
_cell.angle_gamma   90.00
#
_symmetry.space_group_name_H-M   'P 1'
#
loop_
_entity.id
_entity.type
_entity.pdbx_description
1 polymer ?
#
loop_
_entity_poly.entity_id
_entity_poly.type
_entity_poly.pdbx_seq_one_letter_code
_entity_poly.pdbx_strand_id
1 'polypeptide(L)'
;SSVTGGVEPILDGKYNGVITVDMHYFNKVLEVDKTSRSARIQAGVYGLDLESQLKPHGLTLRHFPQSFEFSTLGGWIAGRAGGHYATLYTHIDEFVQSIRMVTPAGTINSRRLPGSGAGPSEERFYCGSEGIMGIITEAWMRLQDIPVYKASATIFFKSFEKGAEACRKLSQSGLNPSNARLINALEAFSNGVGDGAHAVLILGFESPQFPVDRQLDFALQICEENEGKISEKKIKSTKDEEETEASKTEAEEWKQSFIRAPYLRDSLMMYGLIVETFETAITWDKFTAFHQSIEKAFNDALAHLKIKGFITCRFTHLYPDGPAPYYTVVAKGNSGKQLEEWDYIKNAVSQAIIDNGGTITHHHAVGRDHQPYYAQQASPVFQHILRNAKKSIDPQWILNPGVLVKK
;
A
#
# COMPACT_ATOMS: atom_id res chain seq x y z
N SER A 1 9.65 6.15 -0.90
CA SER A 1 9.78 4.70 -0.68
C SER A 1 11.12 4.18 -1.17
N SER A 2 11.69 3.19 -0.48
CA SER A 2 12.90 2.51 -0.94
C SER A 2 12.64 1.66 -2.18
N VAL A 3 11.43 1.08 -2.30
CA VAL A 3 11.04 0.19 -3.43
C VAL A 3 11.12 0.89 -4.79
N THR A 4 10.96 2.20 -4.84
CA THR A 4 10.92 3.00 -6.08
C THR A 4 12.07 3.99 -6.20
N GLY A 5 13.17 3.77 -5.46
CA GLY A 5 14.33 4.66 -5.46
C GLY A 5 14.07 6.05 -4.86
N GLY A 6 12.99 6.21 -4.09
CA GLY A 6 12.57 7.52 -3.55
C GLY A 6 13.46 8.08 -2.44
N VAL A 7 14.26 7.25 -1.79
CA VAL A 7 15.17 7.62 -0.68
C VAL A 7 16.65 7.43 -1.04
N GLU A 8 16.97 7.06 -2.26
CA GLU A 8 18.35 6.87 -2.70
C GLU A 8 19.04 8.22 -2.94
N PRO A 9 20.32 8.35 -2.58
CA PRO A 9 21.07 9.56 -2.88
C PRO A 9 21.33 9.70 -4.40
N ILE A 10 21.31 10.94 -4.90
CA ILE A 10 21.75 11.21 -6.27
C ILE A 10 23.26 11.45 -6.30
N LEU A 11 23.96 10.67 -7.12
CA LEU A 11 25.41 10.76 -7.32
C LEU A 11 25.75 11.19 -8.78
N ASP A 12 25.02 12.17 -9.31
CA ASP A 12 25.15 12.64 -10.71
C ASP A 12 26.17 13.77 -10.91
N GLY A 13 26.92 14.12 -9.87
CA GLY A 13 27.94 15.18 -9.89
C GLY A 13 27.42 16.61 -9.83
N LYS A 14 26.09 16.81 -9.74
CA LYS A 14 25.47 18.15 -9.64
C LYS A 14 25.44 18.70 -8.21
N TYR A 15 25.71 17.86 -7.23
CA TYR A 15 25.72 18.21 -5.80
C TYR A 15 27.06 17.87 -5.19
N ASN A 16 27.55 18.74 -4.28
CA ASN A 16 28.84 18.55 -3.60
C ASN A 16 28.81 17.50 -2.49
N GLY A 17 27.66 16.94 -2.18
CA GLY A 17 27.46 15.91 -1.17
C GLY A 17 25.99 15.63 -0.90
N VAL A 18 25.76 14.64 -0.04
CA VAL A 18 24.42 14.18 0.38
C VAL A 18 24.33 14.29 1.89
N ILE A 19 23.23 14.85 2.38
CA ILE A 19 22.88 14.86 3.80
C ILE A 19 21.73 13.90 4.01
N THR A 20 21.95 12.85 4.79
CA THR A 20 20.90 11.95 5.26
C THR A 20 20.41 12.43 6.62
N VAL A 21 19.10 12.67 6.73
CA VAL A 21 18.47 13.05 7.99
C VAL A 21 17.87 11.80 8.64
N ASP A 22 18.51 11.35 9.72
CA ASP A 22 18.00 10.23 10.51
C ASP A 22 16.92 10.71 11.49
N MET A 23 15.72 10.17 11.35
CA MET A 23 14.57 10.51 12.19
C MET A 23 14.42 9.61 13.43
N HIS A 24 15.40 8.76 13.73
CA HIS A 24 15.34 7.75 14.79
C HIS A 24 14.92 8.30 16.16
N TYR A 25 15.37 9.49 16.52
CA TYR A 25 15.03 10.13 17.81
C TYR A 25 13.64 10.80 17.84
N PHE A 26 12.95 10.90 16.70
CA PHE A 26 11.56 11.39 16.61
C PHE A 26 10.58 10.23 16.73
N ASN A 27 10.59 9.51 17.85
CA ASN A 27 9.95 8.19 17.98
C ASN A 27 8.84 8.10 19.04
N LYS A 28 8.26 9.26 19.45
CA LYS A 28 7.28 9.29 20.55
C LYS A 28 5.87 9.63 20.10
N VAL A 29 4.89 9.03 20.74
CA VAL A 29 3.53 9.56 20.84
C VAL A 29 3.55 10.65 21.90
N LEU A 30 3.39 11.90 21.47
CA LEU A 30 3.56 13.08 22.33
C LEU A 30 2.30 13.39 23.13
N GLU A 31 1.14 13.13 22.55
CA GLU A 31 -0.15 13.48 23.14
C GLU A 31 -1.23 12.53 22.61
N VAL A 32 -2.15 12.09 23.48
CA VAL A 32 -3.30 11.26 23.11
C VAL A 32 -4.59 11.95 23.57
N ASP A 33 -5.43 12.29 22.61
CA ASP A 33 -6.77 12.81 22.83
C ASP A 33 -7.80 11.69 22.66
N LYS A 34 -8.20 11.10 23.79
CA LYS A 34 -9.18 10.00 23.81
C LYS A 34 -10.59 10.46 23.40
N THR A 35 -10.93 11.73 23.65
CA THR A 35 -12.24 12.28 23.30
C THR A 35 -12.43 12.37 21.80
N SER A 36 -11.41 12.84 21.09
CA SER A 36 -11.42 12.96 19.63
C SER A 36 -10.79 11.74 18.93
N ARG A 37 -10.38 10.71 19.67
CA ARG A 37 -9.67 9.53 19.15
C ARG A 37 -8.55 9.91 18.21
N SER A 38 -7.58 10.64 18.70
CA SER A 38 -6.42 11.04 17.92
C SER A 38 -5.18 11.21 18.77
N ALA A 39 -4.01 11.20 18.13
CA ALA A 39 -2.74 11.42 18.80
C ALA A 39 -1.81 12.29 17.95
N ARG A 40 -0.99 13.11 18.66
CA ARG A 40 0.15 13.81 18.08
C ARG A 40 1.37 12.92 18.18
N ILE A 41 1.92 12.57 17.05
CA ILE A 41 2.92 11.52 16.92
C ILE A 41 4.12 12.06 16.15
N GLN A 42 5.31 11.78 16.62
CA GLN A 42 6.56 12.13 15.94
C GLN A 42 6.77 11.25 14.69
N ALA A 43 7.31 11.85 13.64
CA ALA A 43 7.36 11.25 12.30
C ALA A 43 8.35 10.09 12.14
N GLY A 44 9.33 9.97 13.05
CA GLY A 44 10.32 8.89 13.03
C GLY A 44 9.92 7.63 13.78
N VAL A 45 8.71 7.56 14.36
CA VAL A 45 8.25 6.36 15.07
C VAL A 45 8.01 5.21 14.11
N TYR A 46 8.54 4.03 14.41
CA TYR A 46 8.28 2.79 13.69
C TYR A 46 6.93 2.18 14.08
N GLY A 47 6.38 1.35 13.20
CA GLY A 47 5.04 0.79 13.38
C GLY A 47 4.85 0.03 14.68
N LEU A 48 5.77 -0.85 15.06
CA LEU A 48 5.69 -1.62 16.31
C LEU A 48 5.71 -0.70 17.54
N ASP A 49 6.63 0.27 17.56
CA ASP A 49 6.76 1.22 18.66
C ASP A 49 5.54 2.14 18.76
N LEU A 50 4.97 2.55 17.64
CA LEU A 50 3.76 3.35 17.58
C LEU A 50 2.58 2.61 18.20
N GLU A 51 2.31 1.39 17.75
CA GLU A 51 1.20 0.59 18.27
C GLU A 51 1.40 0.23 19.76
N SER A 52 2.64 -0.03 20.19
CA SER A 52 2.96 -0.30 21.60
C SER A 52 2.66 0.90 22.50
N GLN A 53 2.89 2.12 22.03
CA GLN A 53 2.60 3.37 22.75
C GLN A 53 1.10 3.72 22.76
N LEU A 54 0.32 3.30 21.75
CA LEU A 54 -1.13 3.54 21.69
C LEU A 54 -1.95 2.51 22.46
N LYS A 55 -1.50 1.25 22.51
CA LYS A 55 -2.21 0.13 23.14
C LYS A 55 -2.65 0.38 24.59
N PRO A 56 -1.86 0.99 25.49
CA PRO A 56 -2.28 1.32 26.85
C PRO A 56 -3.47 2.28 26.95
N HIS A 57 -3.74 3.01 25.87
CA HIS A 57 -4.88 3.92 25.77
C HIS A 57 -6.14 3.25 25.19
N GLY A 58 -6.07 1.97 24.81
CA GLY A 58 -7.15 1.24 24.13
C GLY A 58 -7.31 1.62 22.66
N LEU A 59 -6.29 2.25 22.07
CA LEU A 59 -6.31 2.82 20.73
C LEU A 59 -5.25 2.17 19.82
N THR A 60 -5.47 2.27 18.52
CA THR A 60 -4.59 1.81 17.45
C THR A 60 -4.66 2.78 16.28
N LEU A 61 -3.57 2.97 15.54
CA LEU A 61 -3.62 3.68 14.26
C LEU A 61 -4.33 2.84 13.19
N ARG A 62 -4.29 1.54 13.31
CA ARG A 62 -4.88 0.57 12.37
C ARG A 62 -4.32 0.66 10.95
N HIS A 63 -3.09 1.16 10.83
CA HIS A 63 -2.36 1.27 9.58
C HIS A 63 -1.14 0.34 9.61
N PHE A 64 -1.19 -0.76 8.84
CA PHE A 64 -0.16 -1.79 8.79
C PHE A 64 0.32 -1.98 7.35
N PRO A 65 1.21 -1.13 6.82
CA PRO A 65 1.84 -1.37 5.53
C PRO A 65 2.73 -2.61 5.58
N GLN A 66 3.07 -3.19 4.43
CA GLN A 66 3.93 -4.37 4.37
C GLN A 66 5.31 -4.14 5.04
N SER A 67 5.81 -2.90 4.96
CA SER A 67 7.06 -2.47 5.59
C SER A 67 6.90 -2.00 7.04
N PHE A 68 5.82 -2.38 7.74
CA PHE A 68 5.43 -1.88 9.05
C PHE A 68 6.56 -1.88 10.08
N GLU A 69 7.38 -2.91 10.09
CA GLU A 69 8.50 -3.06 11.04
C GLU A 69 9.70 -2.15 10.72
N PHE A 70 9.81 -1.68 9.46
CA PHE A 70 11.00 -0.98 8.95
C PHE A 70 10.73 0.44 8.46
N SER A 71 9.49 0.90 8.54
CA SER A 71 9.10 2.19 8.03
C SER A 71 8.43 3.05 9.10
N THR A 72 8.54 4.36 8.93
CA THR A 72 8.14 5.35 9.92
C THR A 72 6.86 6.07 9.50
N LEU A 73 6.14 6.64 10.47
CA LEU A 73 4.94 7.43 10.24
C LEU A 73 5.15 8.54 9.20
N GLY A 74 6.25 9.30 9.31
CA GLY A 74 6.55 10.37 8.35
C GLY A 74 6.78 9.85 6.94
N GLY A 75 7.41 8.68 6.80
CA GLY A 75 7.58 7.98 5.54
C GLY A 75 6.25 7.54 4.95
N TRP A 76 5.32 7.03 5.77
CA TRP A 76 3.98 6.66 5.31
C TRP A 76 3.20 7.87 4.78
N ILE A 77 3.22 8.99 5.52
CA ILE A 77 2.55 10.24 5.10
C ILE A 77 3.17 10.78 3.81
N ALA A 78 4.51 10.84 3.75
CA ALA A 78 5.23 11.33 2.59
C ALA A 78 5.02 10.47 1.33
N GLY A 79 4.79 9.16 1.49
CA GLY A 79 4.56 8.24 0.38
C GLY A 79 3.08 7.91 0.12
N ARG A 80 2.14 8.44 0.88
CA ARG A 80 0.71 8.06 0.86
C ARG A 80 0.50 6.55 0.95
N ALA A 81 1.19 5.92 1.92
CA ALA A 81 1.18 4.47 2.08
C ALA A 81 -0.22 3.90 2.33
N GLY A 82 -0.50 2.73 1.77
CA GLY A 82 -1.67 1.91 2.07
C GLY A 82 -1.33 0.86 3.13
N GLY A 83 -2.26 0.58 4.05
CA GLY A 83 -2.10 -0.44 5.08
C GLY A 83 -2.91 -1.69 4.80
N HIS A 84 -2.71 -2.75 5.60
CA HIS A 84 -3.42 -4.02 5.49
C HIS A 84 -4.95 -3.89 5.53
N TYR A 85 -5.46 -2.91 6.27
CA TYR A 85 -6.89 -2.64 6.43
C TYR A 85 -7.40 -1.46 5.60
N ALA A 86 -6.67 -1.07 4.54
CA ALA A 86 -7.04 0.09 3.73
C ALA A 86 -8.32 -0.09 2.90
N THR A 87 -8.86 -1.31 2.78
CA THR A 87 -10.20 -1.53 2.24
C THR A 87 -11.27 -0.84 3.08
N LEU A 88 -11.12 -0.83 4.43
CA LEU A 88 -12.04 -0.14 5.34
C LEU A 88 -11.53 1.26 5.73
N TYR A 89 -10.25 1.36 6.12
CA TYR A 89 -9.69 2.55 6.74
C TYR A 89 -8.93 3.46 5.76
N THR A 90 -8.88 3.09 4.48
CA THR A 90 -8.23 3.83 3.39
C THR A 90 -6.71 4.01 3.54
N HIS A 91 -6.12 5.02 2.91
CA HIS A 91 -4.70 5.31 2.96
C HIS A 91 -4.37 6.22 4.15
N ILE A 92 -3.06 6.29 4.46
CA ILE A 92 -2.56 7.06 5.60
C ILE A 92 -2.99 8.54 5.58
N ASP A 93 -3.16 9.14 4.42
CA ASP A 93 -3.57 10.53 4.28
C ASP A 93 -5.00 10.80 4.80
N GLU A 94 -5.89 9.78 4.81
CA GLU A 94 -7.21 9.89 5.43
C GLU A 94 -7.16 9.94 6.96
N PHE A 95 -6.07 9.45 7.56
CA PHE A 95 -5.85 9.53 9.01
C PHE A 95 -5.21 10.84 9.45
N VAL A 96 -4.55 11.56 8.54
CA VAL A 96 -3.88 12.82 8.86
C VAL A 96 -4.91 13.91 9.16
N GLN A 97 -4.84 14.50 10.36
CA GLN A 97 -5.63 15.67 10.77
C GLN A 97 -4.83 16.97 10.64
N SER A 98 -3.54 16.93 10.93
CA SER A 98 -2.60 18.02 10.70
C SER A 98 -1.16 17.51 10.64
N ILE A 99 -0.27 18.30 10.07
CA ILE A 99 1.16 18.03 10.01
C ILE A 99 1.97 19.20 10.55
N ARG A 100 3.17 18.86 11.06
CA ARG A 100 4.26 19.82 11.26
C ARG A 100 5.42 19.42 10.36
N MET A 101 5.85 20.35 9.50
CA MET A 101 6.91 20.11 8.54
C MET A 101 7.92 21.26 8.56
N VAL A 102 9.21 20.93 8.52
CA VAL A 102 10.31 21.89 8.38
C VAL A 102 10.71 21.97 6.92
N THR A 103 10.76 23.18 6.39
CA THR A 103 11.11 23.46 5.00
C THR A 103 12.20 24.55 4.94
N PRO A 104 12.92 24.71 3.83
CA PRO A 104 13.84 25.84 3.66
C PRO A 104 13.18 27.21 3.78
N ALA A 105 11.89 27.33 3.46
CA ALA A 105 11.13 28.58 3.55
C ALA A 105 10.54 28.85 4.95
N GLY A 106 10.61 27.89 5.88
CA GLY A 106 10.07 28.02 7.23
C GLY A 106 9.36 26.76 7.72
N THR A 107 8.79 26.84 8.92
CA THR A 107 8.03 25.71 9.50
C THR A 107 6.55 25.84 9.18
N ILE A 108 5.98 24.77 8.70
CA ILE A 108 4.55 24.59 8.42
C ILE A 108 3.92 23.91 9.63
N ASN A 109 2.80 24.44 10.11
CA ASN A 109 1.93 23.83 11.12
C ASN A 109 0.50 23.96 10.66
N SER A 110 -0.04 22.93 10.03
CA SER A 110 -1.44 22.94 9.65
C SER A 110 -2.34 22.81 10.88
N ARG A 111 -3.55 23.31 10.77
CA ARG A 111 -4.49 23.34 11.89
C ARG A 111 -5.18 21.98 12.04
N ARG A 112 -5.22 21.42 13.27
CA ARG A 112 -5.96 20.21 13.58
C ARG A 112 -7.46 20.47 13.52
N LEU A 113 -8.13 19.88 12.52
CA LEU A 113 -9.58 20.02 12.31
C LEU A 113 -10.19 18.67 11.91
N PRO A 114 -11.45 18.37 12.28
CA PRO A 114 -12.13 17.12 11.87
C PRO A 114 -12.43 17.09 10.37
N GLY A 115 -12.64 18.25 9.76
CA GLY A 115 -12.88 18.48 8.34
C GLY A 115 -13.02 19.98 8.10
N SER A 116 -12.67 20.44 6.91
CA SER A 116 -12.75 21.86 6.55
C SER A 116 -13.08 22.01 5.07
N GLY A 117 -13.99 22.93 4.75
CA GLY A 117 -14.26 23.42 3.40
C GLY A 117 -13.58 24.76 3.09
N ALA A 118 -12.63 25.19 3.93
CA ALA A 118 -11.96 26.48 3.80
C ALA A 118 -10.78 26.40 2.80
N GLY A 119 -11.10 26.30 1.52
CA GLY A 119 -10.11 26.22 0.43
C GLY A 119 -9.42 24.85 0.31
N PRO A 120 -8.31 24.78 -0.44
CA PRO A 120 -7.51 23.59 -0.55
C PRO A 120 -6.91 23.18 0.81
N SER A 121 -6.90 21.88 1.09
CA SER A 121 -6.39 21.33 2.33
C SER A 121 -4.85 21.42 2.38
N GLU A 122 -4.34 22.12 3.39
CA GLU A 122 -2.90 22.33 3.56
C GLU A 122 -2.17 21.02 3.81
N GLU A 123 -2.64 20.19 4.76
CA GLU A 123 -2.03 18.91 5.10
C GLU A 123 -2.07 17.92 3.93
N ARG A 124 -3.14 17.93 3.12
CA ARG A 124 -3.28 17.07 1.94
C ARG A 124 -2.31 17.41 0.83
N PHE A 125 -1.92 18.68 0.71
CA PHE A 125 -0.93 19.10 -0.29
C PHE A 125 0.45 18.48 -0.04
N TYR A 126 0.79 18.23 1.22
CA TYR A 126 2.09 17.65 1.60
C TYR A 126 2.06 16.13 1.73
N CYS A 127 0.90 15.50 1.86
CA CYS A 127 0.76 14.04 1.78
C CYS A 127 1.17 13.56 0.38
N GLY A 128 2.09 12.60 0.29
CA GLY A 128 2.63 12.14 -0.98
C GLY A 128 3.71 13.04 -1.59
N SER A 129 4.21 14.03 -0.85
CA SER A 129 5.29 14.91 -1.33
C SER A 129 6.67 14.25 -1.40
N GLU A 130 6.83 13.06 -0.87
CA GLU A 130 8.05 12.25 -0.93
C GLU A 130 9.34 13.00 -0.57
N GLY A 131 9.23 13.95 0.36
CA GLY A 131 10.37 14.74 0.85
C GLY A 131 10.81 15.88 -0.06
N ILE A 132 10.17 16.13 -1.21
CA ILE A 132 10.54 17.23 -2.10
C ILE A 132 10.19 18.62 -1.56
N MET A 133 9.29 18.70 -0.58
CA MET A 133 8.81 19.97 0.00
C MET A 133 9.41 20.27 1.37
N GLY A 134 9.85 19.25 2.11
CA GLY A 134 10.34 19.41 3.47
C GLY A 134 10.42 18.11 4.23
N ILE A 135 10.72 18.20 5.52
CA ILE A 135 10.83 17.08 6.46
C ILE A 135 9.66 17.13 7.43
N ILE A 136 8.76 16.15 7.36
CA ILE A 136 7.65 15.99 8.31
C ILE A 136 8.26 15.58 9.66
N THR A 137 7.97 16.33 10.72
CA THR A 137 8.49 16.08 12.07
C THR A 137 7.44 15.51 13.01
N GLU A 138 6.18 15.88 12.84
CA GLU A 138 5.05 15.42 13.64
C GLU A 138 3.77 15.43 12.81
N ALA A 139 2.79 14.63 13.23
CA ALA A 139 1.44 14.69 12.70
C ALA A 139 0.41 14.39 13.81
N TRP A 140 -0.76 15.03 13.73
CA TRP A 140 -1.95 14.56 14.41
C TRP A 140 -2.64 13.52 13.56
N MET A 141 -2.82 12.32 14.12
CA MET A 141 -3.39 11.17 13.44
C MET A 141 -4.71 10.78 14.06
N ARG A 142 -5.72 10.52 13.21
CA ARG A 142 -6.97 9.89 13.63
C ARG A 142 -6.71 8.44 14.03
N LEU A 143 -7.23 8.02 15.18
CA LEU A 143 -7.07 6.67 15.71
C LEU A 143 -8.39 5.90 15.71
N GLN A 144 -8.29 4.60 15.89
CA GLN A 144 -9.40 3.67 16.05
C GLN A 144 -9.38 3.03 17.45
N ASP A 145 -10.53 2.65 17.97
CA ASP A 145 -10.58 1.75 19.10
C ASP A 145 -10.06 0.37 18.67
N ILE A 146 -9.36 -0.34 19.54
CA ILE A 146 -8.88 -1.70 19.25
C ILE A 146 -10.09 -2.63 19.01
N PRO A 147 -10.16 -3.32 17.86
CA PRO A 147 -11.26 -4.21 17.56
C PRO A 147 -11.35 -5.40 18.54
N VAL A 148 -12.54 -5.63 19.07
CA VAL A 148 -12.88 -6.73 19.98
C VAL A 148 -13.52 -7.89 19.23
N TYR A 149 -14.41 -7.59 18.29
CA TYR A 149 -15.12 -8.58 17.49
C TYR A 149 -14.44 -8.71 16.12
N LYS A 150 -14.18 -9.95 15.71
CA LYS A 150 -13.57 -10.26 14.40
C LYS A 150 -14.31 -11.44 13.78
N ALA A 151 -14.55 -11.38 12.49
CA ALA A 151 -15.08 -12.50 11.72
C ALA A 151 -14.32 -12.60 10.40
N SER A 152 -13.94 -13.79 9.98
CA SER A 152 -13.19 -14.00 8.73
C SER A 152 -13.65 -15.26 8.02
N ALA A 153 -13.41 -15.30 6.72
CA ALA A 153 -13.63 -16.47 5.89
C ALA A 153 -12.62 -16.55 4.76
N THR A 154 -12.38 -17.79 4.30
CA THR A 154 -11.63 -18.11 3.10
C THR A 154 -12.58 -18.71 2.07
N ILE A 155 -12.61 -18.16 0.86
CA ILE A 155 -13.50 -18.53 -0.22
C ILE A 155 -12.70 -18.87 -1.48
N PHE A 156 -12.96 -20.03 -2.08
CA PHE A 156 -12.35 -20.49 -3.33
C PHE A 156 -13.25 -20.17 -4.53
N PHE A 157 -12.63 -19.68 -5.61
CA PHE A 157 -13.28 -19.43 -6.89
C PHE A 157 -12.58 -20.21 -7.99
N LYS A 158 -13.36 -20.74 -8.96
CA LYS A 158 -12.81 -21.49 -10.10
C LYS A 158 -11.88 -20.67 -11.00
N SER A 159 -12.05 -19.34 -11.03
CA SER A 159 -11.14 -18.43 -11.72
C SER A 159 -11.01 -17.11 -10.98
N PHE A 160 -9.94 -16.35 -11.30
CA PHE A 160 -9.69 -15.04 -10.74
C PHE A 160 -10.80 -14.03 -11.11
N GLU A 161 -11.34 -14.12 -12.32
CA GLU A 161 -12.42 -13.25 -12.81
C GLU A 161 -13.73 -13.45 -12.04
N LYS A 162 -14.07 -14.70 -11.66
CA LYS A 162 -15.23 -14.97 -10.81
C LYS A 162 -15.06 -14.35 -9.41
N GLY A 163 -13.87 -14.49 -8.86
CA GLY A 163 -13.52 -13.82 -7.60
C GLY A 163 -13.55 -12.30 -7.72
N ALA A 164 -13.07 -11.75 -8.84
CA ALA A 164 -13.08 -10.30 -9.08
C ALA A 164 -14.51 -9.74 -9.14
N GLU A 165 -15.45 -10.44 -9.77
CA GLU A 165 -16.86 -10.03 -9.79
C GLU A 165 -17.51 -10.10 -8.40
N ALA A 166 -17.20 -11.11 -7.60
CA ALA A 166 -17.60 -11.17 -6.20
C ALA A 166 -17.05 -10.00 -5.40
N CYS A 167 -15.76 -9.69 -5.57
CA CYS A 167 -15.08 -8.55 -4.94
C CYS A 167 -15.73 -7.21 -5.31
N ARG A 168 -16.10 -7.01 -6.59
CA ARG A 168 -16.81 -5.80 -7.03
C ARG A 168 -18.13 -5.65 -6.29
N LYS A 169 -18.95 -6.69 -6.25
CA LYS A 169 -20.25 -6.67 -5.54
C LYS A 169 -20.09 -6.44 -4.04
N LEU A 170 -19.07 -7.06 -3.42
CA LEU A 170 -18.72 -6.84 -2.01
C LEU A 170 -18.36 -5.38 -1.73
N SER A 171 -17.49 -4.78 -2.55
CA SER A 171 -17.06 -3.39 -2.35
C SER A 171 -18.20 -2.36 -2.53
N GLN A 172 -19.21 -2.72 -3.32
CA GLN A 172 -20.40 -1.90 -3.61
C GLN A 172 -21.59 -2.19 -2.68
N SER A 173 -21.50 -3.22 -1.82
CA SER A 173 -22.60 -3.67 -0.96
C SER A 173 -22.86 -2.78 0.27
N GLY A 174 -21.91 -1.91 0.64
CA GLY A 174 -21.97 -1.16 1.89
C GLY A 174 -21.61 -1.98 3.15
N LEU A 175 -21.19 -3.25 3.01
CA LEU A 175 -20.79 -4.10 4.14
C LEU A 175 -19.47 -3.66 4.78
N ASN A 176 -18.60 -2.99 4.01
CA ASN A 176 -17.32 -2.44 4.46
C ASN A 176 -16.41 -3.46 5.17
N PRO A 177 -15.95 -4.53 4.49
CA PRO A 177 -15.01 -5.47 5.08
C PRO A 177 -13.71 -4.76 5.49
N SER A 178 -13.15 -5.13 6.62
CA SER A 178 -11.86 -4.60 7.08
C SER A 178 -10.71 -5.08 6.20
N ASN A 179 -10.83 -6.28 5.65
CA ASN A 179 -9.89 -6.87 4.70
C ASN A 179 -10.66 -7.69 3.67
N ALA A 180 -10.32 -7.52 2.39
CA ALA A 180 -10.81 -8.36 1.31
C ALA A 180 -9.69 -8.47 0.25
N ARG A 181 -9.09 -9.66 0.15
CA ARG A 181 -7.93 -9.93 -0.72
C ARG A 181 -8.21 -11.11 -1.61
N LEU A 182 -8.39 -10.84 -2.87
CA LEU A 182 -8.45 -11.87 -3.89
C LEU A 182 -7.02 -12.17 -4.39
N ILE A 183 -6.66 -13.43 -4.41
CA ILE A 183 -5.32 -13.93 -4.74
C ILE A 183 -5.49 -14.93 -5.88
N ASN A 184 -4.68 -14.85 -6.95
CA ASN A 184 -4.76 -15.84 -8.02
C ASN A 184 -4.21 -17.21 -7.56
N ALA A 185 -4.55 -18.28 -8.29
CA ALA A 185 -4.24 -19.65 -7.89
C ALA A 185 -2.74 -19.90 -7.65
N LEU A 186 -1.88 -19.34 -8.51
CA LEU A 186 -0.43 -19.52 -8.41
C LEU A 186 0.15 -18.83 -7.17
N GLU A 187 -0.30 -17.61 -6.89
CA GLU A 187 0.17 -16.88 -5.69
C GLU A 187 -0.39 -17.50 -4.41
N ALA A 188 -1.65 -17.93 -4.41
CA ALA A 188 -2.26 -18.61 -3.28
C ALA A 188 -1.48 -19.90 -2.93
N PHE A 189 -1.15 -20.71 -3.93
CA PHE A 189 -0.35 -21.92 -3.76
C PHE A 189 1.07 -21.63 -3.22
N SER A 190 1.75 -20.63 -3.79
CA SER A 190 3.12 -20.27 -3.37
C SER A 190 3.18 -19.73 -1.94
N ASN A 191 2.07 -19.21 -1.41
CA ASN A 191 1.94 -18.74 -0.02
C ASN A 191 1.30 -19.76 0.93
N GLY A 192 1.01 -21.00 0.46
CA GLY A 192 0.50 -22.08 1.29
C GLY A 192 -0.98 -21.96 1.68
N VAL A 193 -1.76 -21.10 1.01
CA VAL A 193 -3.19 -20.86 1.30
C VAL A 193 -4.13 -21.36 0.20
N GLY A 194 -3.64 -22.07 -0.81
CA GLY A 194 -4.42 -22.54 -1.94
C GLY A 194 -3.94 -23.87 -2.48
N ASP A 195 -4.77 -24.48 -3.36
CA ASP A 195 -4.53 -25.78 -4.00
C ASP A 195 -3.83 -25.68 -5.36
N GLY A 196 -3.50 -24.47 -5.81
CA GLY A 196 -2.90 -24.19 -7.12
C GLY A 196 -3.86 -24.20 -8.29
N ALA A 197 -5.14 -24.51 -8.07
CA ALA A 197 -6.18 -24.57 -9.09
C ALA A 197 -7.23 -23.47 -8.98
N HIS A 198 -7.46 -22.97 -7.78
CA HIS A 198 -8.49 -22.00 -7.47
C HIS A 198 -7.91 -20.64 -7.06
N ALA A 199 -8.58 -19.57 -7.44
CA ALA A 199 -8.35 -18.26 -6.82
C ALA A 199 -8.95 -18.24 -5.42
N VAL A 200 -8.30 -17.50 -4.50
CA VAL A 200 -8.67 -17.49 -3.07
C VAL A 200 -9.02 -16.07 -2.66
N LEU A 201 -10.18 -15.87 -2.06
CA LEU A 201 -10.54 -14.62 -1.39
C LEU A 201 -10.42 -14.80 0.13
N ILE A 202 -9.58 -13.98 0.75
CA ILE A 202 -9.49 -13.84 2.20
C ILE A 202 -10.32 -12.64 2.59
N LEU A 203 -11.37 -12.86 3.37
CA LEU A 203 -12.34 -11.86 3.78
C LEU A 203 -12.36 -11.70 5.29
N GLY A 204 -12.39 -10.45 5.78
CA GLY A 204 -12.43 -10.17 7.20
C GLY A 204 -13.27 -8.95 7.54
N PHE A 205 -13.94 -9.03 8.68
CA PHE A 205 -14.67 -7.95 9.32
C PHE A 205 -14.18 -7.76 10.75
N GLU A 206 -14.22 -6.54 11.24
CA GLU A 206 -13.87 -6.24 12.63
C GLU A 206 -14.69 -5.06 13.17
N SER A 207 -14.93 -5.09 14.48
CA SER A 207 -15.60 -4.00 15.19
C SER A 207 -15.11 -3.92 16.64
N PRO A 208 -14.97 -2.73 17.22
CA PRO A 208 -14.70 -2.58 18.64
C PRO A 208 -15.94 -2.74 19.52
N GLN A 209 -17.17 -2.62 18.98
CA GLN A 209 -18.38 -2.45 19.80
C GLN A 209 -19.45 -3.51 19.60
N PHE A 210 -19.57 -4.10 18.42
CA PHE A 210 -20.66 -5.03 18.09
C PHE A 210 -20.15 -6.23 17.27
N PRO A 211 -20.82 -7.41 17.41
CA PRO A 211 -20.52 -8.60 16.62
C PRO A 211 -20.67 -8.34 15.12
N VAL A 212 -19.82 -8.97 14.30
CA VAL A 212 -19.73 -8.78 12.84
C VAL A 212 -20.07 -10.05 12.05
N ASP A 213 -20.65 -11.05 12.71
CA ASP A 213 -21.06 -12.33 12.13
C ASP A 213 -22.08 -12.16 11.00
N ARG A 214 -23.09 -11.30 11.20
CA ARG A 214 -24.10 -11.03 10.18
C ARG A 214 -23.55 -10.35 8.93
N GLN A 215 -22.60 -9.39 9.09
CA GLN A 215 -21.93 -8.79 7.94
C GLN A 215 -21.16 -9.85 7.15
N LEU A 216 -20.47 -10.76 7.85
CA LEU A 216 -19.81 -11.88 7.21
C LEU A 216 -20.81 -12.79 6.47
N ASP A 217 -21.95 -13.13 7.05
CA ASP A 217 -22.95 -13.98 6.42
C ASP A 217 -23.50 -13.38 5.12
N PHE A 218 -23.83 -12.08 5.12
CA PHE A 218 -24.24 -11.38 3.89
C PHE A 218 -23.13 -11.35 2.83
N ALA A 219 -21.88 -11.16 3.26
CA ALA A 219 -20.75 -11.16 2.34
C ALA A 219 -20.50 -12.56 1.73
N LEU A 220 -20.68 -13.63 2.52
CA LEU A 220 -20.59 -15.00 2.04
C LEU A 220 -21.69 -15.33 1.04
N GLN A 221 -22.92 -14.87 1.24
CA GLN A 221 -24.00 -15.01 0.28
C GLN A 221 -23.64 -14.38 -1.07
N ILE A 222 -23.05 -13.15 -1.07
CA ILE A 222 -22.57 -12.52 -2.31
C ILE A 222 -21.51 -13.39 -3.00
N CYS A 223 -20.60 -13.99 -2.22
CA CYS A 223 -19.58 -14.86 -2.78
C CYS A 223 -20.17 -16.14 -3.40
N GLU A 224 -21.12 -16.79 -2.73
CA GLU A 224 -21.80 -17.99 -3.22
C GLU A 224 -22.63 -17.73 -4.49
N GLU A 225 -23.32 -16.58 -4.57
CA GLU A 225 -24.01 -16.12 -5.79
C GLU A 225 -23.07 -15.93 -7.00
N ASN A 226 -21.76 -15.78 -6.73
CA ASN A 226 -20.71 -15.69 -7.76
C ASN A 226 -19.84 -16.96 -7.84
N GLU A 227 -20.42 -18.10 -7.51
CA GLU A 227 -19.78 -19.43 -7.58
C GLU A 227 -18.63 -19.63 -6.61
N GLY A 228 -18.55 -18.82 -5.55
CA GLY A 228 -17.59 -18.98 -4.46
C GLY A 228 -17.92 -20.17 -3.57
N LYS A 229 -16.92 -20.97 -3.24
CA LYS A 229 -17.03 -22.09 -2.30
C LYS A 229 -16.32 -21.73 -0.99
N ILE A 230 -17.09 -21.66 0.11
CA ILE A 230 -16.56 -21.37 1.44
C ILE A 230 -15.71 -22.56 1.90
N SER A 231 -14.45 -22.30 2.23
CA SER A 231 -13.51 -23.27 2.80
C SER A 231 -13.46 -23.18 4.32
N GLU A 232 -13.34 -21.96 4.84
CA GLU A 232 -13.22 -21.70 6.26
C GLU A 232 -14.10 -20.51 6.65
N LYS A 233 -14.70 -20.58 7.84
CA LYS A 233 -15.41 -19.47 8.51
C LYS A 233 -15.04 -19.47 9.97
N LYS A 234 -14.54 -18.34 10.49
CA LYS A 234 -14.21 -18.16 11.90
C LYS A 234 -14.82 -16.88 12.46
N ILE A 235 -15.33 -16.96 13.67
CA ILE A 235 -15.88 -15.84 14.44
C ILE A 235 -15.16 -15.82 15.77
N LYS A 236 -14.55 -14.69 16.14
CA LYS A 236 -13.81 -14.51 17.40
C LYS A 236 -14.30 -13.28 18.15
N SER A 237 -14.27 -13.37 19.49
CA SER A 237 -14.37 -12.23 20.38
C SER A 237 -13.20 -12.28 21.37
N THR A 238 -12.40 -11.21 21.41
CA THR A 238 -11.27 -11.14 22.37
C THR A 238 -11.72 -10.96 23.82
N LYS A 239 -13.02 -10.93 24.08
CA LYS A 239 -13.56 -10.98 25.46
C LYS A 239 -13.49 -12.36 26.08
N ASP A 240 -13.37 -13.40 25.25
CA ASP A 240 -13.60 -14.79 25.69
C ASP A 240 -12.38 -15.71 25.56
N GLU A 241 -11.23 -15.28 24.98
CA GLU A 241 -10.09 -16.20 24.76
C GLU A 241 -8.72 -15.53 24.89
N GLU A 242 -7.76 -16.23 25.55
CA GLU A 242 -6.33 -16.02 25.39
C GLU A 242 -5.91 -16.51 23.99
N GLU A 243 -5.21 -15.68 23.21
CA GLU A 243 -4.67 -16.06 21.89
C GLU A 243 -3.67 -17.21 22.06
N THR A 244 -4.04 -18.41 21.65
CA THR A 244 -3.12 -19.54 21.53
C THR A 244 -2.66 -19.68 20.06
N GLU A 245 -1.44 -20.23 19.84
CA GLU A 245 -0.94 -20.46 18.47
C GLU A 245 -1.86 -21.35 17.62
N ALA A 246 -2.59 -22.29 18.25
CA ALA A 246 -3.55 -23.17 17.59
C ALA A 246 -4.85 -22.45 17.14
N SER A 247 -5.06 -21.19 17.53
CA SER A 247 -6.27 -20.42 17.20
C SER A 247 -6.08 -19.45 16.01
N LYS A 248 -4.91 -19.45 15.37
CA LYS A 248 -4.64 -18.57 14.21
C LYS A 248 -5.55 -18.94 13.03
N THR A 249 -6.08 -17.90 12.36
CA THR A 249 -6.88 -18.07 11.15
C THR A 249 -5.97 -18.08 9.93
N GLU A 250 -6.43 -18.66 8.79
CA GLU A 250 -5.74 -18.50 7.48
C GLU A 250 -5.50 -17.01 7.16
N ALA A 251 -6.42 -16.12 7.54
CA ALA A 251 -6.25 -14.67 7.39
C ALA A 251 -5.10 -14.09 8.25
N GLU A 252 -4.87 -14.64 9.46
CA GLU A 252 -3.75 -14.23 10.33
C GLU A 252 -2.43 -14.81 9.85
N GLU A 253 -2.42 -16.05 9.37
CA GLU A 253 -1.26 -16.68 8.72
C GLU A 253 -0.86 -15.93 7.45
N TRP A 254 -1.84 -15.57 6.61
CA TRP A 254 -1.61 -14.71 5.45
C TRP A 254 -1.01 -13.36 5.85
N LYS A 255 -1.52 -12.71 6.90
CA LYS A 255 -0.96 -11.45 7.39
C LYS A 255 0.50 -11.59 7.79
N GLN A 256 0.88 -12.68 8.45
CA GLN A 256 2.28 -12.94 8.81
C GLN A 256 3.15 -13.19 7.57
N SER A 257 2.68 -13.98 6.61
CA SER A 257 3.35 -14.21 5.34
C SER A 257 3.53 -12.91 4.55
N PHE A 258 2.51 -12.06 4.54
CA PHE A 258 2.54 -10.75 3.91
C PHE A 258 3.62 -9.84 4.50
N ILE A 259 3.78 -9.78 5.82
CA ILE A 259 4.82 -8.98 6.48
C ILE A 259 6.22 -9.56 6.21
N ARG A 260 6.36 -10.89 6.02
CA ARG A 260 7.63 -11.56 5.74
C ARG A 260 8.05 -11.58 4.26
N ALA A 261 7.14 -11.28 3.34
CA ALA A 261 7.41 -11.34 1.89
C ALA A 261 8.65 -10.52 1.42
N PRO A 262 8.95 -9.32 1.98
CA PRO A 262 10.15 -8.57 1.59
C PRO A 262 11.47 -9.34 1.79
N TYR A 263 11.57 -10.14 2.85
CA TYR A 263 12.78 -10.94 3.13
C TYR A 263 13.00 -12.06 2.10
N LEU A 264 11.91 -12.61 1.55
CA LEU A 264 12.00 -13.64 0.51
C LEU A 264 12.60 -13.09 -0.79
N ARG A 265 12.30 -11.82 -1.13
CA ARG A 265 12.84 -11.15 -2.32
C ARG A 265 14.36 -11.17 -2.31
N ASP A 266 15.00 -10.75 -1.22
CA ASP A 266 16.46 -10.71 -1.11
C ASP A 266 17.07 -12.09 -1.32
N SER A 267 16.48 -13.12 -0.71
CA SER A 267 16.92 -14.50 -0.87
C SER A 267 16.82 -14.97 -2.33
N LEU A 268 15.73 -14.68 -3.02
CA LEU A 268 15.53 -15.06 -4.42
C LEU A 268 16.52 -14.34 -5.35
N MET A 269 16.80 -13.07 -5.11
CA MET A 269 17.80 -12.30 -5.88
C MET A 269 19.20 -12.87 -5.75
N MET A 270 19.59 -13.41 -4.58
CA MET A 270 20.87 -14.10 -4.37
C MET A 270 21.03 -15.35 -5.25
N TYR A 271 19.93 -15.97 -5.70
CA TYR A 271 19.93 -17.08 -6.65
C TYR A 271 19.87 -16.64 -8.12
N GLY A 272 20.05 -15.35 -8.40
CA GLY A 272 20.07 -14.80 -9.75
C GLY A 272 18.67 -14.61 -10.36
N LEU A 273 17.63 -14.64 -9.55
CA LEU A 273 16.27 -14.34 -9.99
C LEU A 273 16.03 -12.83 -10.03
N ILE A 274 15.29 -12.38 -11.03
CA ILE A 274 14.70 -11.05 -11.10
C ILE A 274 13.37 -11.14 -10.37
N VAL A 275 13.19 -10.32 -9.33
CA VAL A 275 11.95 -10.24 -8.56
C VAL A 275 11.51 -8.79 -8.52
N GLU A 276 10.33 -8.51 -9.06
CA GLU A 276 9.78 -7.15 -9.09
C GLU A 276 8.29 -7.17 -8.79
N THR A 277 7.78 -6.04 -8.35
CA THR A 277 6.36 -5.86 -8.06
C THR A 277 5.82 -4.61 -8.74
N PHE A 278 4.59 -4.70 -9.24
CA PHE A 278 3.84 -3.58 -9.80
C PHE A 278 2.52 -3.50 -9.06
N GLU A 279 2.25 -2.37 -8.46
CA GLU A 279 0.98 -2.15 -7.80
C GLU A 279 0.29 -0.92 -8.38
N THR A 280 -0.99 -1.03 -8.61
CA THR A 280 -1.76 -0.06 -9.37
C THR A 280 -3.20 -0.01 -8.87
N ALA A 281 -4.01 0.85 -9.47
CA ALA A 281 -5.46 0.86 -9.33
C ALA A 281 -6.09 1.20 -10.67
N ILE A 282 -7.27 0.62 -10.90
CA ILE A 282 -8.05 0.78 -12.13
C ILE A 282 -9.54 0.67 -11.81
N THR A 283 -10.40 1.28 -12.59
CA THR A 283 -11.86 1.14 -12.43
C THR A 283 -12.36 -0.25 -12.83
N TRP A 284 -13.46 -0.72 -12.22
CA TRP A 284 -13.98 -2.07 -12.44
C TRP A 284 -14.30 -2.37 -13.90
N ASP A 285 -14.83 -1.41 -14.65
CA ASP A 285 -15.18 -1.54 -16.06
C ASP A 285 -13.98 -1.84 -16.96
N LYS A 286 -12.79 -1.41 -16.55
CA LYS A 286 -11.55 -1.58 -17.33
C LYS A 286 -10.69 -2.74 -16.84
N PHE A 287 -10.95 -3.27 -15.65
CA PHE A 287 -10.04 -4.21 -14.98
C PHE A 287 -9.68 -5.42 -15.86
N THR A 288 -10.66 -6.11 -16.48
CA THR A 288 -10.37 -7.33 -17.25
C THR A 288 -9.41 -7.09 -18.41
N ALA A 289 -9.68 -6.07 -19.23
CA ALA A 289 -8.81 -5.72 -20.35
C ALA A 289 -7.44 -5.21 -19.89
N PHE A 290 -7.43 -4.44 -18.81
CA PHE A 290 -6.21 -3.95 -18.17
C PHE A 290 -5.34 -5.13 -17.70
N HIS A 291 -5.90 -6.07 -16.96
CA HIS A 291 -5.18 -7.24 -16.45
C HIS A 291 -4.53 -8.06 -17.57
N GLN A 292 -5.30 -8.37 -18.63
CA GLN A 292 -4.77 -9.05 -19.81
C GLN A 292 -3.64 -8.30 -20.49
N SER A 293 -3.73 -6.95 -20.56
CA SER A 293 -2.67 -6.11 -21.15
C SER A 293 -1.38 -6.16 -20.34
N ILE A 294 -1.47 -6.18 -18.99
CA ILE A 294 -0.31 -6.28 -18.11
C ILE A 294 0.37 -7.65 -18.24
N GLU A 295 -0.41 -8.74 -18.22
CA GLU A 295 0.14 -10.08 -18.42
C GLU A 295 0.80 -10.23 -19.79
N LYS A 296 0.19 -9.67 -20.83
CA LYS A 296 0.75 -9.67 -22.18
C LYS A 296 2.06 -8.90 -22.23
N ALA A 297 2.14 -7.69 -21.66
CA ALA A 297 3.35 -6.88 -21.67
C ALA A 297 4.52 -7.60 -20.96
N PHE A 298 4.25 -8.26 -19.84
CA PHE A 298 5.25 -9.07 -19.15
C PHE A 298 5.70 -10.26 -19.99
N ASN A 299 4.78 -11.03 -20.59
CA ASN A 299 5.11 -12.19 -21.41
C ASN A 299 5.87 -11.80 -22.68
N ASP A 300 5.52 -10.69 -23.33
CA ASP A 300 6.24 -10.14 -24.47
C ASP A 300 7.67 -9.74 -24.09
N ALA A 301 7.86 -9.14 -22.89
CA ALA A 301 9.19 -8.80 -22.38
C ALA A 301 10.04 -10.05 -22.14
N LEU A 302 9.49 -11.10 -21.53
CA LEU A 302 10.20 -12.37 -21.36
C LEU A 302 10.60 -13.01 -22.70
N ALA A 303 9.69 -12.97 -23.69
CA ALA A 303 9.95 -13.50 -25.03
C ALA A 303 11.09 -12.74 -25.72
N HIS A 304 11.08 -11.40 -25.64
CA HIS A 304 12.15 -10.54 -26.17
C HIS A 304 13.51 -10.86 -25.53
N LEU A 305 13.55 -10.96 -24.21
CA LEU A 305 14.76 -11.27 -23.43
C LEU A 305 15.20 -12.74 -23.53
N LYS A 306 14.35 -13.61 -24.07
CA LYS A 306 14.54 -15.07 -24.15
C LYS A 306 14.77 -15.71 -22.77
N ILE A 307 14.12 -15.22 -21.75
CA ILE A 307 14.14 -15.75 -20.39
C ILE A 307 12.80 -16.35 -20.00
N LYS A 308 12.75 -17.10 -18.90
CA LYS A 308 11.54 -17.70 -18.35
C LYS A 308 11.15 -17.03 -17.04
N GLY A 309 9.88 -16.91 -16.82
CA GLY A 309 9.34 -16.34 -15.58
C GLY A 309 7.84 -16.52 -15.50
N PHE A 310 7.24 -15.99 -14.45
CA PHE A 310 5.81 -15.96 -14.24
C PHE A 310 5.39 -14.66 -13.57
N ILE A 311 4.13 -14.32 -13.73
CA ILE A 311 3.47 -13.20 -13.09
C ILE A 311 2.29 -13.70 -12.27
N THR A 312 2.13 -13.17 -11.06
CA THR A 312 0.94 -13.40 -10.22
C THR A 312 0.18 -12.10 -10.04
N CYS A 313 -1.07 -12.23 -9.61
CA CYS A 313 -1.92 -11.07 -9.32
C CYS A 313 -2.74 -11.31 -8.06
N ARG A 314 -2.79 -10.30 -7.20
CA ARG A 314 -3.76 -10.21 -6.11
C ARG A 314 -4.41 -8.83 -6.06
N PHE A 315 -5.61 -8.74 -5.53
CA PHE A 315 -6.17 -7.45 -5.09
C PHE A 315 -5.70 -7.17 -3.67
N THR A 316 -4.93 -6.11 -3.49
CA THR A 316 -4.50 -5.68 -2.15
C THR A 316 -5.59 -4.91 -1.44
N HIS A 317 -6.39 -4.16 -2.19
CA HIS A 317 -7.50 -3.35 -1.68
C HIS A 317 -8.66 -3.35 -2.68
N LEU A 318 -9.85 -3.17 -2.15
CA LEU A 318 -11.07 -3.03 -2.92
C LEU A 318 -11.73 -1.70 -2.62
N TYR A 319 -12.10 -0.99 -3.68
CA TYR A 319 -12.88 0.24 -3.60
C TYR A 319 -14.19 0.06 -4.36
N PRO A 320 -15.24 0.82 -4.05
CA PRO A 320 -16.50 0.75 -4.79
C PRO A 320 -16.35 1.00 -6.29
N ASP A 321 -15.38 1.81 -6.69
CA ASP A 321 -15.09 2.21 -8.07
C ASP A 321 -14.00 1.37 -8.76
N GLY A 322 -13.19 0.58 -8.03
CA GLY A 322 -12.17 -0.26 -8.65
C GLY A 322 -11.32 -1.06 -7.68
N PRO A 323 -10.59 -2.07 -8.18
CA PRO A 323 -9.61 -2.81 -7.39
C PRO A 323 -8.24 -2.14 -7.42
N ALA A 324 -7.40 -2.49 -6.44
CA ALA A 324 -5.96 -2.25 -6.48
C ALA A 324 -5.20 -3.56 -6.78
N PRO A 325 -4.97 -3.88 -8.07
CA PRO A 325 -4.17 -5.04 -8.44
C PRO A 325 -2.70 -4.86 -8.04
N TYR A 326 -2.14 -5.93 -7.52
CA TYR A 326 -0.74 -6.06 -7.17
C TYR A 326 -0.15 -7.24 -7.91
N TYR A 327 0.76 -6.97 -8.81
CA TYR A 327 1.45 -7.98 -9.60
C TYR A 327 2.81 -8.29 -8.98
N THR A 328 3.14 -9.58 -8.85
CA THR A 328 4.48 -10.02 -8.50
C THR A 328 5.04 -10.80 -9.69
N VAL A 329 6.21 -10.42 -10.14
CA VAL A 329 6.91 -11.07 -11.24
C VAL A 329 8.19 -11.71 -10.73
N VAL A 330 8.44 -12.93 -11.20
CA VAL A 330 9.67 -13.65 -10.93
C VAL A 330 10.18 -14.17 -12.27
N ALA A 331 11.43 -13.87 -12.61
CA ALA A 331 12.06 -14.34 -13.84
C ALA A 331 13.49 -14.84 -13.57
N LYS A 332 13.94 -15.82 -14.36
CA LYS A 332 15.32 -16.31 -14.30
C LYS A 332 16.19 -15.43 -15.19
N GLY A 333 16.92 -14.48 -14.58
CA GLY A 333 17.84 -13.63 -15.30
C GLY A 333 19.09 -14.35 -15.82
N ASN A 334 19.68 -13.81 -16.89
CA ASN A 334 20.97 -14.26 -17.39
C ASN A 334 22.10 -13.68 -16.53
N SER A 335 23.11 -14.49 -16.20
CA SER A 335 24.23 -14.05 -15.36
C SER A 335 24.91 -12.79 -15.91
N GLY A 336 25.02 -11.76 -15.08
CA GLY A 336 25.61 -10.47 -15.43
C GLY A 336 24.70 -9.53 -16.22
N LYS A 337 23.45 -9.91 -16.56
CA LYS A 337 22.48 -9.09 -17.29
C LYS A 337 21.20 -8.78 -16.50
N GLN A 338 21.10 -9.26 -15.26
CA GLN A 338 19.86 -9.20 -14.48
C GLN A 338 19.35 -7.76 -14.32
N LEU A 339 20.22 -6.76 -14.18
CA LEU A 339 19.83 -5.37 -14.03
C LEU A 339 19.26 -4.79 -15.33
N GLU A 340 19.87 -5.08 -16.48
CA GLU A 340 19.36 -4.65 -17.79
C GLU A 340 18.03 -5.33 -18.11
N GLU A 341 17.90 -6.62 -17.79
CA GLU A 341 16.67 -7.38 -17.98
C GLU A 341 15.56 -6.92 -17.04
N TRP A 342 15.89 -6.62 -15.79
CA TRP A 342 14.97 -6.01 -14.84
C TRP A 342 14.45 -4.67 -15.35
N ASP A 343 15.35 -3.80 -15.80
CA ASP A 343 14.99 -2.47 -16.34
C ASP A 343 14.05 -2.61 -17.53
N TYR A 344 14.33 -3.54 -18.46
CA TYR A 344 13.48 -3.80 -19.60
C TYR A 344 12.07 -4.24 -19.20
N ILE A 345 11.95 -5.20 -18.25
CA ILE A 345 10.67 -5.69 -17.74
C ILE A 345 9.95 -4.55 -17.03
N LYS A 346 10.65 -3.81 -16.15
CA LYS A 346 10.09 -2.69 -15.39
C LYS A 346 9.49 -1.64 -16.33
N ASN A 347 10.23 -1.25 -17.36
CA ASN A 347 9.77 -0.26 -18.32
C ASN A 347 8.58 -0.76 -19.16
N ALA A 348 8.60 -2.00 -19.64
CA ALA A 348 7.53 -2.56 -20.47
C ALA A 348 6.19 -2.63 -19.69
N VAL A 349 6.22 -3.14 -18.46
CA VAL A 349 5.01 -3.27 -17.63
C VAL A 349 4.54 -1.92 -17.12
N SER A 350 5.43 -1.03 -16.69
CA SER A 350 5.06 0.32 -16.25
C SER A 350 4.40 1.13 -17.37
N GLN A 351 4.92 1.03 -18.61
CA GLN A 351 4.29 1.68 -19.75
C GLN A 351 2.91 1.10 -20.05
N ALA A 352 2.76 -0.23 -19.99
CA ALA A 352 1.46 -0.87 -20.19
C ALA A 352 0.42 -0.43 -19.14
N ILE A 353 0.83 -0.21 -17.88
CA ILE A 353 -0.05 0.34 -16.83
C ILE A 353 -0.59 1.72 -17.26
N ILE A 354 0.29 2.61 -17.71
CA ILE A 354 -0.10 3.97 -18.10
C ILE A 354 -0.96 3.97 -19.37
N ASP A 355 -0.57 3.22 -20.41
CA ASP A 355 -1.27 3.14 -21.69
C ASP A 355 -2.70 2.61 -21.55
N ASN A 356 -2.96 1.78 -20.53
CA ASN A 356 -4.27 1.23 -20.24
C ASN A 356 -5.04 1.99 -19.13
N GLY A 357 -4.54 3.16 -18.71
CA GLY A 357 -5.25 4.08 -17.81
C GLY A 357 -5.21 3.71 -16.34
N GLY A 358 -4.29 2.82 -15.93
CA GLY A 358 -3.99 2.54 -14.52
C GLY A 358 -3.14 3.63 -13.88
N THR A 359 -3.11 3.71 -12.57
CA THR A 359 -2.14 4.55 -11.85
C THR A 359 -0.79 3.85 -11.80
N ILE A 360 0.30 4.60 -11.99
CA ILE A 360 1.67 4.00 -11.96
C ILE A 360 2.00 3.42 -10.59
N THR A 361 1.40 3.92 -9.54
CA THR A 361 1.55 3.43 -8.18
C THR A 361 0.29 3.70 -7.37
N HIS A 362 -0.08 2.75 -6.52
CA HIS A 362 -1.20 2.87 -5.60
C HIS A 362 -0.72 3.22 -4.17
N HIS A 363 0.39 2.60 -3.69
CA HIS A 363 0.90 2.82 -2.33
C HIS A 363 2.44 2.68 -2.17
N HIS A 364 3.19 2.37 -3.23
CA HIS A 364 4.66 2.27 -3.18
C HIS A 364 5.37 3.62 -3.32
N ALA A 365 4.64 4.69 -3.57
CA ALA A 365 5.13 6.01 -3.94
C ALA A 365 5.74 6.06 -5.36
N VAL A 366 5.95 7.26 -5.88
CA VAL A 366 6.49 7.46 -7.23
C VAL A 366 8.00 7.20 -7.25
N GLY A 367 8.74 7.81 -6.34
CA GLY A 367 10.20 7.71 -6.32
C GLY A 367 10.84 8.23 -7.61
N ARG A 368 11.96 7.60 -7.98
CA ARG A 368 12.65 7.88 -9.25
C ARG A 368 12.24 6.91 -10.35
N ASP A 369 11.97 5.67 -10.01
CA ASP A 369 11.64 4.61 -10.97
C ASP A 369 10.31 4.88 -11.66
N HIS A 370 9.33 5.38 -10.95
CA HIS A 370 8.02 5.69 -11.48
C HIS A 370 7.86 7.15 -11.99
N GLN A 371 8.85 8.02 -11.73
CA GLN A 371 8.78 9.43 -12.12
C GLN A 371 8.50 9.67 -13.60
N PRO A 372 9.08 8.93 -14.56
CA PRO A 372 8.79 9.12 -15.99
C PRO A 372 7.34 8.79 -16.36
N TYR A 373 6.73 7.86 -15.66
CA TYR A 373 5.35 7.42 -15.88
C TYR A 373 4.36 8.32 -15.15
N TYR A 374 4.70 8.77 -13.94
CA TYR A 374 3.94 9.80 -13.23
C TYR A 374 3.85 11.10 -14.06
N ALA A 375 4.91 11.48 -14.75
CA ALA A 375 4.92 12.61 -15.66
C ALA A 375 3.98 12.43 -16.87
N GLN A 376 3.67 11.20 -17.28
CA GLN A 376 2.65 10.91 -18.30
C GLN A 376 1.23 10.90 -17.69
N GLN A 377 1.08 10.44 -16.45
CA GLN A 377 -0.20 10.36 -15.75
C GLN A 377 -0.70 11.74 -15.30
N ALA A 378 0.15 12.56 -14.72
CA ALA A 378 -0.22 13.87 -14.19
C ALA A 378 -0.33 14.91 -15.31
N SER A 379 -1.40 15.73 -15.27
CA SER A 379 -1.59 16.78 -16.28
C SER A 379 -0.40 17.77 -16.30
N PRO A 380 -0.03 18.30 -17.48
CA PRO A 380 1.05 19.28 -17.59
C PRO A 380 0.86 20.51 -16.69
N VAL A 381 -0.38 20.96 -16.54
CA VAL A 381 -0.73 22.10 -15.66
C VAL A 381 -0.43 21.76 -14.20
N PHE A 382 -0.83 20.58 -13.73
CA PHE A 382 -0.55 20.16 -12.36
C PHE A 382 0.96 20.00 -12.10
N GLN A 383 1.70 19.41 -13.03
CA GLN A 383 3.15 19.32 -12.95
C GLN A 383 3.82 20.70 -12.87
N HIS A 384 3.30 21.68 -13.62
CA HIS A 384 3.77 23.06 -13.55
C HIS A 384 3.53 23.69 -12.18
N ILE A 385 2.32 23.50 -11.61
CA ILE A 385 1.98 23.97 -10.26
C ILE A 385 2.91 23.33 -9.23
N LEU A 386 3.08 22.01 -9.26
CA LEU A 386 3.92 21.28 -8.31
C LEU A 386 5.40 21.72 -8.39
N ARG A 387 5.91 21.92 -9.61
CA ARG A 387 7.28 22.45 -9.84
C ARG A 387 7.45 23.86 -9.28
N ASN A 388 6.49 24.73 -9.46
CA ASN A 388 6.54 26.10 -8.93
C ASN A 388 6.41 26.12 -7.40
N ALA A 389 5.57 25.28 -6.84
CA ALA A 389 5.48 25.10 -5.38
C ALA A 389 6.84 24.62 -4.81
N LYS A 390 7.44 23.60 -5.42
CA LYS A 390 8.79 23.12 -5.06
C LYS A 390 9.81 24.25 -5.15
N LYS A 391 9.84 24.99 -6.27
CA LYS A 391 10.78 26.11 -6.46
C LYS A 391 10.60 27.24 -5.43
N SER A 392 9.36 27.51 -5.01
CA SER A 392 9.05 28.51 -3.99
C SER A 392 9.57 28.13 -2.61
N ILE A 393 9.45 26.84 -2.26
CA ILE A 393 9.85 26.32 -0.94
C ILE A 393 11.37 26.03 -0.91
N ASP A 394 11.89 25.45 -1.98
CA ASP A 394 13.28 24.99 -2.12
C ASP A 394 13.88 25.48 -3.45
N PRO A 395 14.25 26.75 -3.56
CA PRO A 395 14.75 27.35 -4.78
C PRO A 395 16.07 26.73 -5.28
N GLN A 396 16.83 26.11 -4.39
CA GLN A 396 18.08 25.44 -4.73
C GLN A 396 17.89 23.98 -5.18
N TRP A 397 16.70 23.40 -4.98
CA TRP A 397 16.38 22.01 -5.34
C TRP A 397 17.25 20.97 -4.62
N ILE A 398 17.53 21.20 -3.34
CA ILE A 398 18.33 20.30 -2.50
C ILE A 398 17.52 19.20 -1.83
N LEU A 399 16.20 19.40 -1.63
CA LEU A 399 15.32 18.42 -1.00
C LEU A 399 14.91 17.36 -2.03
N ASN A 400 15.35 16.14 -1.79
CA ASN A 400 15.02 14.92 -2.54
C ASN A 400 14.90 15.13 -4.08
N PRO A 401 15.95 15.60 -4.76
CA PRO A 401 15.89 15.95 -6.17
C PRO A 401 15.62 14.74 -7.06
N GLY A 402 14.90 14.94 -8.17
CA GLY A 402 14.59 13.91 -9.15
C GLY A 402 13.39 13.03 -8.83
N VAL A 403 12.77 13.22 -7.66
CA VAL A 403 11.52 12.56 -7.26
C VAL A 403 10.34 13.45 -7.61
N LEU A 404 9.24 12.87 -8.07
CA LEU A 404 8.00 13.52 -8.53
C LEU A 404 8.19 14.51 -9.69
N VAL A 405 9.03 15.50 -9.54
CA VAL A 405 9.28 16.55 -10.54
C VAL A 405 10.77 16.73 -10.80
N LYS A 406 11.10 17.04 -12.05
CA LYS A 406 12.47 17.43 -12.47
C LYS A 406 12.58 18.95 -12.49
N LYS A 407 13.81 19.45 -12.24
CA LYS A 407 14.15 20.88 -12.28
C LYS A 407 13.94 21.48 -13.68
#